data_29c6cb673d1b551198013f32c1e9132f
#
_entry.id   29c6cb673d1b551198013f32c1e9132f
#
_cell.length_a   1.000
_cell.length_b   1.000
_cell.length_c   1.000
_cell.angle_alpha   90.00
_cell.angle_beta   90.00
_cell.angle_gamma   90.00
#
_symmetry.space_group_name_H-M   'P 1'
#
loop_
_entity.id
_entity.type
_entity.pdbx_description
1 polymer ?
#
loop_
_entity_poly.entity_id
_entity_poly.type
_entity_poly.pdbx_seq_one_letter_code
_entity_poly.pdbx_strand_id
1 'polypeptide(L)'
;MVQEQGRLFETYNIGGHNEKQNIEIIHIILDTLNEMLPDEDPRKAHINEELITYVEDRKGHDRRYAIAPDKIKAEIGWYPETMFAEGIKKTIKWYFEHEDWMANVTSGDYQKYYEEMYRK
;
A
#
# COMPACT_ATOMS: atom_id res chain seq x y z
N MET A 1 -21.51 6.00 4.00
CA MET A 1 -21.51 7.30 4.74
C MET A 1 -21.56 8.49 3.79
N VAL A 2 -20.58 8.74 2.90
CA VAL A 2 -20.64 9.91 1.98
C VAL A 2 -21.87 9.88 1.09
N GLN A 3 -22.23 8.73 0.56
CA GLN A 3 -23.44 8.55 -0.28
C GLN A 3 -24.75 8.88 0.42
N GLU A 4 -24.83 8.68 1.73
CA GLU A 4 -26.06 8.83 2.51
C GLU A 4 -26.11 10.14 3.28
N GLN A 5 -24.98 10.65 3.73
CA GLN A 5 -24.85 11.78 4.65
C GLN A 5 -24.05 12.95 4.07
N GLY A 6 -23.37 12.75 2.93
CA GLY A 6 -22.63 13.80 2.25
C GLY A 6 -23.55 14.84 1.64
N ARG A 7 -23.06 16.10 1.58
CA ARG A 7 -23.79 17.16 0.85
C ARG A 7 -23.59 17.00 -0.64
N LEU A 8 -24.64 17.27 -1.41
CA LEU A 8 -24.58 17.23 -2.88
C LEU A 8 -23.58 18.28 -3.40
N PHE A 9 -22.87 17.91 -4.46
CA PHE A 9 -21.84 18.75 -5.12
C PHE A 9 -20.63 19.10 -4.26
N GLU A 10 -20.41 18.41 -3.14
CA GLU A 10 -19.24 18.58 -2.29
C GLU A 10 -18.20 17.49 -2.53
N THR A 11 -16.93 17.85 -2.34
CA THR A 11 -15.79 16.95 -2.39
C THR A 11 -15.32 16.60 -0.99
N TYR A 12 -15.07 15.32 -0.73
CA TYR A 12 -14.54 14.83 0.54
C TYR A 12 -13.21 14.10 0.32
N ASN A 13 -12.19 14.53 1.02
CA ASN A 13 -10.90 13.85 1.04
C ASN A 13 -10.91 12.73 2.09
N ILE A 14 -10.37 11.58 1.72
CA ILE A 14 -10.18 10.43 2.61
C ILE A 14 -8.68 10.24 2.79
N GLY A 15 -8.22 10.33 4.04
CA GLY A 15 -6.80 10.19 4.38
C GLY A 15 -6.62 9.69 5.81
N GLY A 16 -5.46 9.10 6.09
CA GLY A 16 -5.20 8.38 7.34
C GLY A 16 -4.18 9.04 8.27
N HIS A 17 -3.68 10.23 8.00
CA HIS A 17 -2.58 10.87 8.75
C HIS A 17 -1.34 9.97 8.92
N ASN A 18 -1.06 9.10 7.93
CA ASN A 18 0.04 8.15 7.95
C ASN A 18 1.06 8.51 6.86
N GLU A 19 1.61 9.72 6.93
CA GLU A 19 2.64 10.15 6.00
C GLU A 19 3.95 9.43 6.32
N LYS A 20 4.42 8.59 5.38
CA LYS A 20 5.65 7.84 5.49
C LYS A 20 6.45 7.94 4.20
N GLN A 21 7.77 7.90 4.33
CA GLN A 21 8.65 7.78 3.16
C GLN A 21 8.51 6.37 2.56
N ASN A 22 8.70 6.24 1.24
CA ASN A 22 8.63 4.95 0.57
C ASN A 22 9.60 3.93 1.18
N ILE A 23 10.82 4.38 1.53
CA ILE A 23 11.82 3.52 2.15
C ILE A 23 11.38 3.01 3.54
N GLU A 24 10.71 3.86 4.34
CA GLU A 24 10.16 3.44 5.65
C GLU A 24 9.09 2.37 5.47
N ILE A 25 8.22 2.52 4.45
CA ILE A 25 7.19 1.52 4.14
C ILE A 25 7.82 0.19 3.75
N ILE A 26 8.89 0.21 2.93
CA ILE A 26 9.61 -1.00 2.52
C ILE A 26 10.19 -1.72 3.75
N HIS A 27 10.87 -1.00 4.65
CA HIS A 27 11.41 -1.60 5.88
C HIS A 27 10.29 -2.20 6.75
N ILE A 28 9.18 -1.49 6.93
CA ILE A 28 8.04 -2.01 7.69
C ILE A 28 7.49 -3.30 7.07
N ILE A 29 7.43 -3.38 5.74
CA ILE A 29 6.99 -4.61 5.04
C ILE A 29 7.98 -5.75 5.27
N LEU A 30 9.29 -5.51 5.10
CA LEU A 30 10.32 -6.52 5.33
C LEU A 30 10.28 -7.05 6.76
N ASP A 31 10.22 -6.16 7.75
CA ASP A 31 10.13 -6.51 9.17
C ASP A 31 8.86 -7.33 9.47
N THR A 32 7.71 -6.88 8.95
CA THR A 32 6.43 -7.57 9.14
C THR A 32 6.45 -8.96 8.53
N LEU A 33 7.00 -9.13 7.34
CA LEU A 33 7.14 -10.43 6.69
C LEU A 33 8.04 -11.36 7.50
N ASN A 34 9.17 -10.85 8.00
CA ASN A 34 10.08 -11.61 8.86
C ASN A 34 9.46 -12.01 10.21
N GLU A 35 8.58 -11.18 10.77
CA GLU A 35 7.82 -11.53 11.97
C GLU A 35 6.74 -12.59 11.71
N MET A 36 6.06 -12.54 10.57
CA MET A 36 4.91 -13.40 10.25
C MET A 36 5.31 -14.78 9.74
N LEU A 37 6.47 -14.90 9.07
CA LEU A 37 6.95 -16.17 8.54
C LEU A 37 7.64 -16.99 9.66
N PRO A 38 7.39 -18.32 9.71
CA PRO A 38 8.14 -19.23 10.58
C PRO A 38 9.64 -19.18 10.30
N ASP A 39 10.47 -19.47 11.32
CA ASP A 39 11.93 -19.43 11.15
C ASP A 39 12.45 -20.45 10.13
N GLU A 40 11.72 -21.55 9.97
CA GLU A 40 12.03 -22.63 9.01
C GLU A 40 11.56 -22.32 7.58
N ASP A 41 10.81 -21.23 7.36
CA ASP A 41 10.33 -20.90 6.02
C ASP A 41 11.48 -20.45 5.12
N PRO A 42 11.74 -21.13 3.99
CA PRO A 42 12.86 -20.82 3.11
C PRO A 42 12.76 -19.42 2.48
N ARG A 43 11.57 -18.85 2.39
CA ARG A 43 11.35 -17.49 1.89
C ARG A 43 12.01 -16.45 2.78
N LYS A 44 12.09 -16.70 4.09
CA LYS A 44 12.64 -15.79 5.08
C LYS A 44 14.10 -15.42 4.80
N ALA A 45 14.89 -16.35 4.27
CA ALA A 45 16.29 -16.12 3.92
C ALA A 45 16.49 -15.06 2.81
N HIS A 46 15.44 -14.82 2.01
CA HIS A 46 15.48 -13.86 0.90
C HIS A 46 14.77 -12.53 1.21
N ILE A 47 14.10 -12.43 2.36
CA ILE A 47 13.38 -11.21 2.79
C ILE A 47 14.32 -10.33 3.60
N ASN A 48 15.09 -9.49 2.91
CA ASN A 48 16.08 -8.61 3.51
C ASN A 48 16.27 -7.34 2.65
N GLU A 49 17.13 -6.45 3.11
CA GLU A 49 17.42 -5.17 2.45
C GLU A 49 18.09 -5.32 1.07
N GLU A 50 18.65 -6.47 0.72
CA GLU A 50 19.24 -6.72 -0.60
C GLU A 50 18.20 -6.69 -1.73
N LEU A 51 16.90 -6.81 -1.38
CA LEU A 51 15.80 -6.62 -2.31
C LEU A 51 15.59 -5.16 -2.74
N ILE A 52 16.19 -4.21 -2.02
CA ILE A 52 16.02 -2.78 -2.29
C ILE A 52 16.94 -2.38 -3.45
N THR A 53 16.34 -1.97 -4.57
CA THR A 53 17.07 -1.44 -5.71
C THR A 53 16.63 -0.01 -5.99
N TYR A 54 17.62 0.91 -6.00
CA TYR A 54 17.39 2.30 -6.35
C TYR A 54 17.36 2.47 -7.87
N VAL A 55 16.34 3.13 -8.36
CA VAL A 55 16.14 3.41 -9.78
C VAL A 55 15.97 4.90 -10.01
N GLU A 56 16.14 5.35 -11.25
CA GLU A 56 15.83 6.74 -11.61
C GLU A 56 14.33 7.00 -11.43
N ASP A 57 14.02 8.12 -10.77
CA ASP A 57 12.63 8.49 -10.52
C ASP A 57 11.95 8.99 -11.79
N ARG A 58 10.64 8.81 -11.90
CA ARG A 58 9.86 9.31 -13.04
C ARG A 58 9.82 10.84 -13.03
N LYS A 59 9.85 11.43 -14.19
CA LYS A 59 9.75 12.90 -14.36
C LYS A 59 8.41 13.40 -13.84
N GLY A 60 8.44 14.46 -13.03
CA GLY A 60 7.24 15.09 -12.47
C GLY A 60 6.59 14.29 -11.32
N HIS A 61 7.34 13.38 -10.70
CA HIS A 61 6.84 12.65 -9.53
C HIS A 61 6.65 13.60 -8.34
N ASP A 62 5.47 13.54 -7.71
CA ASP A 62 5.19 14.32 -6.50
C ASP A 62 6.07 13.86 -5.35
N ARG A 63 6.72 14.82 -4.72
CA ARG A 63 7.63 14.54 -3.60
C ARG A 63 6.94 14.06 -2.34
N ARG A 64 5.65 14.42 -2.16
CA ARG A 64 4.87 14.11 -0.96
C ARG A 64 3.40 14.06 -1.28
N TYR A 65 2.72 13.07 -0.74
CA TYR A 65 1.26 12.99 -0.69
C TYR A 65 0.81 13.17 0.75
N ALA A 66 0.02 14.22 0.99
CA ALA A 66 -0.60 14.50 2.28
C ALA A 66 -2.06 14.87 2.04
N ILE A 67 -2.97 14.24 2.75
CA ILE A 67 -4.41 14.45 2.61
C ILE A 67 -4.99 14.82 3.96
N ALA A 68 -5.69 15.96 4.03
CA ALA A 68 -6.41 16.41 5.23
C ALA A 68 -7.86 15.89 5.19
N PRO A 69 -8.26 14.98 6.09
CA PRO A 69 -9.62 14.44 6.17
C PRO A 69 -10.51 15.22 7.14
N ASP A 70 -10.13 16.42 7.54
CA ASP A 70 -10.84 17.19 8.58
C ASP A 70 -12.29 17.51 8.23
N LYS A 71 -12.56 17.83 6.95
CA LYS A 71 -13.90 18.14 6.47
C LYS A 71 -14.84 16.94 6.60
N ILE A 72 -14.43 15.74 6.14
CA ILE A 72 -15.25 14.54 6.23
C ILE A 72 -15.52 14.14 7.68
N LYS A 73 -14.54 14.34 8.56
CA LYS A 73 -14.71 14.10 10.00
C LYS A 73 -15.71 15.08 10.60
N ALA A 74 -15.59 16.37 10.29
CA ALA A 74 -16.45 17.40 10.86
C ALA A 74 -17.91 17.29 10.38
N GLU A 75 -18.12 16.95 9.09
CA GLU A 75 -19.45 16.97 8.48
C GLU A 75 -20.20 15.63 8.60
N ILE A 76 -19.48 14.51 8.57
CA ILE A 76 -20.06 13.16 8.50
C ILE A 76 -19.63 12.28 9.69
N GLY A 77 -18.64 12.71 10.47
CA GLY A 77 -18.08 11.97 11.60
C GLY A 77 -17.17 10.81 11.20
N TRP A 78 -16.78 10.73 9.91
CA TRP A 78 -15.87 9.67 9.48
C TRP A 78 -14.42 10.00 9.89
N TYR A 79 -13.72 8.99 10.37
CA TYR A 79 -12.28 9.02 10.63
C TYR A 79 -11.66 7.65 10.35
N PRO A 80 -10.35 7.58 10.06
CA PRO A 80 -9.65 6.31 9.85
C PRO A 80 -9.54 5.55 11.18
N GLU A 81 -10.09 4.35 11.24
CA GLU A 81 -10.08 3.50 12.43
C GLU A 81 -8.85 2.60 12.52
N THR A 82 -8.27 2.24 11.36
CA THR A 82 -7.11 1.37 11.27
C THR A 82 -5.85 2.18 11.00
N MET A 83 -4.92 2.18 11.93
CA MET A 83 -3.62 2.82 11.74
C MET A 83 -2.72 1.99 10.82
N PHE A 84 -1.73 2.64 10.18
CA PHE A 84 -0.87 2.00 9.18
C PHE A 84 -0.18 0.73 9.71
N ALA A 85 0.39 0.77 10.92
CA ALA A 85 1.10 -0.37 11.50
C ALA A 85 0.22 -1.62 11.68
N GLU A 86 -1.07 -1.44 11.95
CA GLU A 86 -2.04 -2.54 12.03
C GLU A 86 -2.54 -2.93 10.64
N GLY A 87 -2.83 -1.93 9.81
CA GLY A 87 -3.36 -2.10 8.46
C GLY A 87 -2.41 -2.87 7.56
N ILE A 88 -1.12 -2.59 7.61
CA ILE A 88 -0.12 -3.29 6.80
C ILE A 88 -0.03 -4.78 7.15
N LYS A 89 -0.13 -5.13 8.44
CA LYS A 89 -0.16 -6.53 8.89
C LYS A 89 -1.39 -7.27 8.34
N LYS A 90 -2.56 -6.65 8.40
CA LYS A 90 -3.80 -7.21 7.81
C LYS A 90 -3.67 -7.39 6.31
N THR A 91 -3.08 -6.43 5.61
CA THR A 91 -2.85 -6.48 4.17
C THR A 91 -1.92 -7.62 3.79
N ILE A 92 -0.77 -7.75 4.46
CA ILE A 92 0.19 -8.82 4.21
C ILE A 92 -0.44 -10.19 4.47
N LYS A 93 -1.18 -10.33 5.58
CA LYS A 93 -1.90 -11.56 5.89
C LYS A 93 -2.89 -11.92 4.79
N TRP A 94 -3.63 -10.95 4.28
CA TRP A 94 -4.57 -11.17 3.19
C TRP A 94 -3.88 -11.73 1.94
N TYR A 95 -2.70 -11.23 1.57
CA TYR A 95 -1.93 -11.76 0.43
C TYR A 95 -1.50 -13.21 0.64
N PHE A 96 -1.09 -13.59 1.85
CA PHE A 96 -0.78 -15.00 2.16
C PHE A 96 -2.01 -15.92 2.06
N GLU A 97 -3.17 -15.41 2.38
CA GLU A 97 -4.43 -16.16 2.32
C GLU A 97 -5.04 -16.22 0.90
N HIS A 98 -4.51 -15.43 -0.05
CA HIS A 98 -5.05 -15.28 -1.41
C HIS A 98 -3.97 -15.45 -2.49
N GLU A 99 -3.14 -16.47 -2.37
CA GLU A 99 -2.07 -16.76 -3.34
C GLU A 99 -2.61 -17.03 -4.75
N ASP A 100 -3.78 -17.68 -4.86
CA ASP A 100 -4.44 -17.91 -6.15
C ASP A 100 -4.82 -16.60 -6.85
N TRP A 101 -5.28 -15.61 -6.09
CA TRP A 101 -5.58 -14.28 -6.62
C TRP A 101 -4.30 -13.61 -7.14
N MET A 102 -3.22 -13.65 -6.39
CA MET A 102 -1.92 -13.13 -6.84
C MET A 102 -1.44 -13.81 -8.12
N ALA A 103 -1.52 -15.14 -8.18
CA ALA A 103 -1.15 -15.92 -9.37
C ALA A 103 -1.96 -15.49 -10.60
N ASN A 104 -3.26 -15.28 -10.45
CA ASN A 104 -4.13 -14.82 -11.54
C ASN A 104 -3.79 -13.41 -12.02
N VAL A 105 -3.48 -12.48 -11.11
CA VAL A 105 -3.11 -11.10 -11.45
C VAL A 105 -1.74 -11.04 -12.12
N THR A 106 -0.79 -11.88 -11.71
CA THR A 106 0.60 -11.85 -12.21
C THR A 106 0.84 -12.73 -13.44
N SER A 107 -0.12 -13.60 -13.80
CA SER A 107 0.06 -14.71 -14.74
C SER A 107 0.09 -14.36 -16.24
N GLY A 108 0.16 -13.11 -16.64
CA GLY A 108 0.39 -12.91 -18.08
C GLY A 108 0.09 -11.53 -18.66
N ASP A 109 -1.09 -10.99 -18.50
CA ASP A 109 -1.45 -9.71 -19.15
C ASP A 109 -0.77 -8.51 -18.49
N TYR A 110 -0.50 -8.60 -17.18
CA TYR A 110 0.24 -7.57 -16.46
C TYR A 110 1.70 -7.48 -16.90
N GLN A 111 2.37 -8.60 -17.15
CA GLN A 111 3.76 -8.61 -17.63
C GLN A 111 3.89 -8.00 -19.02
N LYS A 112 2.95 -8.29 -19.93
CA LYS A 112 2.91 -7.67 -21.26
C LYS A 112 2.72 -6.15 -21.16
N TYR A 113 1.76 -5.72 -20.34
CA TYR A 113 1.52 -4.30 -20.10
C TYR A 113 2.75 -3.60 -19.51
N TYR A 114 3.43 -4.22 -18.55
CA TYR A 114 4.64 -3.68 -17.94
C TYR A 114 5.80 -3.58 -18.95
N GLU A 115 5.99 -4.59 -19.80
CA GLU A 115 6.99 -4.56 -20.86
C GLU A 115 6.72 -3.47 -21.91
N GLU A 116 5.48 -3.27 -22.30
CA GLU A 116 5.08 -2.22 -23.22
C GLU A 116 5.27 -0.80 -22.67
N MET A 117 5.05 -0.60 -21.39
CA MET A 117 5.10 0.72 -20.75
C MET A 117 6.51 1.12 -20.30
N TYR A 118 7.36 0.20 -19.90
CA TYR A 118 8.65 0.48 -19.24
C TYR A 118 9.89 0.02 -20.00
N ARG A 119 9.74 -0.73 -21.09
CA ARG A 119 10.84 -1.09 -22.00
C ARG A 119 10.92 -0.15 -23.21
N LYS A 120 10.92 1.14 -22.96
CA LYS A 120 11.29 2.12 -24.00
C LYS A 120 12.68 2.67 -23.73
#